data_493d3180be6d1c85ca08e275ecd02703
#
_entry.id   493d3180be6d1c85ca08e275ecd02703
#
_cell.length_a   1.000
_cell.length_b   1.000
_cell.length_c   1.000
_cell.angle_alpha   90.00
_cell.angle_beta   90.00
_cell.angle_gamma   90.00
#
_symmetry.space_group_name_H-M   'P 1'
#
loop_
_entity.id
_entity.type
_entity.pdbx_description
1 polymer ?
#
loop_
_entity_poly.entity_id
_entity_poly.type
_entity_poly.pdbx_seq_one_letter_code
_entity_poly.pdbx_strand_id
1 'polypeptide(L)'
;QLRDAGLFKWILVEADGAAHRSLKAPADHEPVVPDCTRWLVVLVGLDAIGRPLDGRRVFRPEQYSRITGLAIGERVTEESAALAILHEQGMMKGCPAGAIRYVFFNKAEDPVARRTGRKTAEVLLDRAVGRLHAVFIGTARGDTRKTERIDFSGVDPCEQSEVSS
;
A
#
# COMPACT_ATOMS: atom_id res chain seq x y z
N GLN A 1 28.64 0.88 0.76
CA GLN A 1 27.38 0.10 0.77
C GLN A 1 26.81 0.06 -0.65
N LEU A 2 25.79 -0.82 -0.95
CA LEU A 2 25.33 -1.08 -2.33
C LEU A 2 24.92 0.17 -3.11
N ARG A 3 24.25 1.13 -2.44
CA ARG A 3 23.84 2.39 -3.06
C ARG A 3 25.04 3.24 -3.50
N ASP A 4 26.03 3.33 -2.65
CA ASP A 4 27.17 4.23 -2.84
C ASP A 4 28.17 3.66 -3.83
N ALA A 5 28.10 2.36 -4.09
CA ALA A 5 28.92 1.68 -5.10
C ALA A 5 28.57 2.07 -6.54
N GLY A 6 27.39 2.67 -6.78
CA GLY A 6 26.95 3.12 -8.10
C GLY A 6 26.75 2.04 -9.17
N LEU A 7 26.77 0.77 -8.76
CA LEU A 7 26.72 -0.38 -9.67
C LEU A 7 25.32 -0.67 -10.23
N PHE A 8 24.29 -0.18 -9.55
CA PHE A 8 22.90 -0.50 -9.89
C PHE A 8 22.07 0.78 -10.12
N LYS A 9 21.30 0.78 -11.18
CA LYS A 9 20.32 1.84 -11.45
C LYS A 9 19.13 1.78 -10.47
N TRP A 10 18.76 0.57 -10.06
CA TRP A 10 17.65 0.28 -9.17
C TRP A 10 18.06 -0.73 -8.10
N ILE A 11 17.66 -0.48 -6.87
CA ILE A 11 17.79 -1.41 -5.75
C ILE A 11 16.39 -1.56 -5.18
N LEU A 12 15.83 -2.77 -5.26
CA LEU A 12 14.54 -3.12 -4.68
C LEU A 12 14.76 -3.80 -3.34
N VAL A 13 14.06 -3.33 -2.32
CA VAL A 13 14.15 -3.86 -0.95
C VAL A 13 12.77 -4.36 -0.54
N GLU A 14 12.66 -5.62 -0.15
CA GLU A 14 11.51 -6.13 0.57
C GLU A 14 11.63 -5.70 2.04
N ALA A 15 10.94 -4.62 2.40
CA ALA A 15 11.00 -4.05 3.75
C ALA A 15 10.16 -4.84 4.75
N ASP A 16 9.20 -5.62 4.28
CA ASP A 16 8.25 -6.32 5.12
C ASP A 16 7.52 -7.47 4.40
N GLY A 17 7.83 -8.71 4.77
CA GLY A 17 7.18 -9.89 4.21
C GLY A 17 5.83 -10.21 4.86
N ALA A 18 4.84 -10.60 4.06
CA ALA A 18 3.49 -10.95 4.52
C ALA A 18 3.24 -12.46 4.68
N ALA A 19 4.28 -13.29 4.64
CA ALA A 19 4.20 -14.75 4.72
C ALA A 19 3.10 -15.34 3.80
N HIS A 20 3.10 -14.90 2.53
CA HIS A 20 2.12 -15.27 1.48
C HIS A 20 0.66 -14.87 1.75
N ARG A 21 0.39 -14.02 2.75
CA ARG A 21 -0.96 -13.46 2.98
C ARG A 21 -1.16 -12.23 2.11
N SER A 22 -2.43 -11.92 1.90
CA SER A 22 -2.85 -10.81 1.03
C SER A 22 -2.83 -9.47 1.72
N LEU A 23 -2.89 -9.46 3.04
CA LEU A 23 -2.91 -8.28 3.88
C LEU A 23 -2.03 -8.52 5.11
N LYS A 24 -1.54 -7.45 5.72
CA LYS A 24 -0.64 -7.52 6.87
C LYS A 24 -0.84 -6.34 7.80
N ALA A 25 -0.57 -6.56 9.09
CA ALA A 25 -0.22 -5.49 10.02
C ALA A 25 1.25 -5.67 10.46
N PRO A 26 2.10 -4.63 10.33
CA PRO A 26 3.51 -4.73 10.68
C PRO A 26 3.69 -4.87 12.20
N ALA A 27 4.74 -5.59 12.61
CA ALA A 27 5.19 -5.61 13.99
C ALA A 27 5.91 -4.30 14.37
N ASP A 28 6.27 -4.15 15.65
CA ASP A 28 6.92 -2.92 16.14
C ASP A 28 8.24 -2.60 15.42
N HIS A 29 9.00 -3.63 15.04
CA HIS A 29 10.25 -3.53 14.29
C HIS A 29 10.08 -3.54 12.75
N GLU A 30 8.86 -3.57 12.24
CA GLU A 30 8.52 -3.60 10.82
C GLU A 30 7.66 -2.40 10.41
N PRO A 31 7.66 -2.01 9.16
CA PRO A 31 8.58 -2.41 8.10
C PRO A 31 9.99 -1.82 8.33
N VAL A 32 11.04 -2.48 7.81
CA VAL A 32 12.41 -1.97 7.83
C VAL A 32 12.64 -1.18 6.53
N VAL A 33 12.24 0.08 6.55
CA VAL A 33 12.38 0.98 5.39
C VAL A 33 13.72 1.72 5.47
N PRO A 34 14.63 1.57 4.49
CA PRO A 34 15.90 2.31 4.50
C PRO A 34 15.67 3.83 4.41
N ASP A 35 16.45 4.63 5.14
CA ASP A 35 16.36 6.10 5.15
C ASP A 35 16.57 6.73 3.76
N CYS A 36 17.26 6.01 2.86
CA CYS A 36 17.51 6.44 1.49
C CYS A 36 16.42 6.04 0.49
N THR A 37 15.29 5.52 0.96
CA THR A 37 14.18 5.11 0.12
C THR A 37 13.60 6.32 -0.63
N ARG A 38 13.51 6.19 -1.96
CA ARG A 38 12.89 7.20 -2.83
C ARG A 38 11.43 6.88 -3.15
N TRP A 39 11.11 5.60 -3.26
CA TRP A 39 9.77 5.11 -3.56
C TRP A 39 9.39 4.01 -2.58
N LEU A 40 8.29 4.20 -1.89
CA LEU A 40 7.65 3.17 -1.08
C LEU A 40 6.40 2.67 -1.84
N VAL A 41 6.29 1.36 -2.00
CA VAL A 41 5.10 0.72 -2.57
C VAL A 41 4.52 -0.23 -1.54
N VAL A 42 3.31 0.07 -1.07
CA VAL A 42 2.53 -0.83 -0.21
C VAL A 42 1.72 -1.78 -1.10
N LEU A 43 1.90 -3.08 -0.90
CA LEU A 43 1.20 -4.13 -1.65
C LEU A 43 0.06 -4.72 -0.82
N VAL A 44 -1.16 -4.70 -1.35
CA VAL A 44 -2.36 -5.26 -0.72
C VAL A 44 -3.08 -6.17 -1.71
N GLY A 45 -3.36 -7.41 -1.31
CA GLY A 45 -4.15 -8.33 -2.10
C GLY A 45 -5.65 -8.12 -1.88
N LEU A 46 -6.38 -7.82 -2.95
CA LEU A 46 -7.81 -7.52 -2.93
C LEU A 46 -8.67 -8.69 -2.44
N ASP A 47 -8.17 -9.92 -2.56
CA ASP A 47 -8.87 -11.12 -2.08
C ASP A 47 -8.98 -11.24 -0.55
N ALA A 48 -8.38 -10.33 0.22
CA ALA A 48 -8.60 -10.20 1.65
C ALA A 48 -9.82 -9.32 1.99
N ILE A 49 -10.18 -8.36 1.13
CA ILE A 49 -11.30 -7.44 1.38
C ILE A 49 -12.62 -8.17 1.23
N GLY A 50 -13.55 -7.93 2.16
CA GLY A 50 -14.82 -8.64 2.26
C GLY A 50 -14.72 -10.02 2.90
N ARG A 51 -13.54 -10.47 3.34
CA ARG A 51 -13.31 -11.75 4.02
C ARG A 51 -13.14 -11.55 5.51
N PRO A 52 -13.38 -12.61 6.31
CA PRO A 52 -13.14 -12.54 7.74
C PRO A 52 -11.70 -12.14 8.07
N LEU A 53 -11.53 -11.33 9.10
CA LEU A 53 -10.23 -11.02 9.68
C LEU A 53 -9.71 -12.25 10.42
N ASP A 54 -8.87 -13.02 9.75
CA ASP A 54 -8.25 -14.23 10.29
C ASP A 54 -6.82 -14.42 9.74
N GLY A 55 -6.09 -15.38 10.30
CA GLY A 55 -4.71 -15.69 9.90
C GLY A 55 -4.56 -16.34 8.52
N ARG A 56 -5.64 -16.61 7.79
CA ARG A 56 -5.57 -17.21 6.44
C ARG A 56 -5.17 -16.15 5.40
N ARG A 57 -5.71 -14.93 5.54
CA ARG A 57 -5.52 -13.85 4.57
C ARG A 57 -4.80 -12.63 5.13
N VAL A 58 -4.82 -12.46 6.45
CA VAL A 58 -4.16 -11.36 7.13
C VAL A 58 -3.01 -11.91 7.98
N PHE A 59 -1.81 -11.41 7.76
CA PHE A 59 -0.68 -11.74 8.62
C PHE A 59 -0.73 -10.85 9.85
N ARG A 60 -0.72 -11.46 11.06
CA ARG A 60 -0.93 -10.84 12.37
C ARG A 60 -2.31 -10.18 12.49
N PRO A 61 -3.40 -10.95 12.42
CA PRO A 61 -4.74 -10.39 12.47
C PRO A 61 -5.04 -9.67 13.78
N GLU A 62 -4.44 -10.05 14.92
CA GLU A 62 -4.58 -9.37 16.21
C GLU A 62 -3.95 -7.96 16.16
N GLN A 63 -2.84 -7.80 15.48
CA GLN A 63 -2.22 -6.49 15.27
C GLN A 63 -3.07 -5.63 14.34
N TYR A 64 -3.60 -6.24 13.28
CA TYR A 64 -4.54 -5.56 12.38
C TYR A 64 -5.79 -5.09 13.14
N SER A 65 -6.37 -5.94 13.99
CA SER A 65 -7.49 -5.61 14.88
C SER A 65 -7.17 -4.40 15.76
N ARG A 66 -5.99 -4.36 16.39
CA ARG A 66 -5.56 -3.23 17.23
C ARG A 66 -5.45 -1.92 16.46
N ILE A 67 -4.94 -1.95 15.23
CA ILE A 67 -4.76 -0.77 14.40
C ILE A 67 -6.10 -0.24 13.86
N THR A 68 -6.99 -1.15 13.48
CA THR A 68 -8.21 -0.80 12.74
C THR A 68 -9.48 -0.77 13.59
N GLY A 69 -9.43 -1.34 14.79
CA GLY A 69 -10.62 -1.54 15.64
C GLY A 69 -11.53 -2.69 15.18
N LEU A 70 -11.21 -3.36 14.06
CA LEU A 70 -12.01 -4.46 13.53
C LEU A 70 -11.82 -5.73 14.39
N ALA A 71 -12.89 -6.36 14.85
CA ALA A 71 -12.79 -7.57 15.65
C ALA A 71 -12.37 -8.79 14.81
N ILE A 72 -11.68 -9.75 15.44
CA ILE A 72 -11.31 -11.01 14.79
C ILE A 72 -12.60 -11.74 14.34
N GLY A 73 -12.60 -12.19 13.10
CA GLY A 73 -13.76 -12.84 12.45
C GLY A 73 -14.70 -11.87 11.73
N GLU A 74 -14.66 -10.58 12.02
CA GLU A 74 -15.40 -9.58 11.24
C GLU A 74 -14.82 -9.44 9.84
N ARG A 75 -15.62 -8.89 8.92
CA ARG A 75 -15.19 -8.71 7.51
C ARG A 75 -14.23 -7.55 7.40
N VAL A 76 -13.09 -7.78 6.79
CA VAL A 76 -12.16 -6.72 6.36
C VAL A 76 -12.90 -5.81 5.39
N THR A 77 -13.02 -4.52 5.72
CA THR A 77 -13.68 -3.51 4.90
C THR A 77 -12.66 -2.64 4.16
N GLU A 78 -13.12 -1.87 3.20
CA GLU A 78 -12.34 -0.87 2.50
C GLU A 78 -11.75 0.16 3.48
N GLU A 79 -12.55 0.58 4.46
CA GLU A 79 -12.16 1.52 5.52
C GLU A 79 -11.08 0.94 6.43
N SER A 80 -11.22 -0.33 6.84
CA SER A 80 -10.21 -0.98 7.68
C SER A 80 -8.90 -1.18 6.94
N ALA A 81 -8.96 -1.47 5.63
CA ALA A 81 -7.77 -1.56 4.79
C ALA A 81 -7.07 -0.19 4.66
N ALA A 82 -7.83 0.89 4.42
CA ALA A 82 -7.30 2.24 4.36
C ALA A 82 -6.65 2.65 5.70
N LEU A 83 -7.29 2.35 6.84
CA LEU A 83 -6.71 2.57 8.16
C LEU A 83 -5.40 1.82 8.36
N ALA A 84 -5.35 0.52 8.04
CA ALA A 84 -4.14 -0.29 8.18
C ALA A 84 -2.97 0.23 7.33
N ILE A 85 -3.26 0.84 6.17
CA ILE A 85 -2.26 1.49 5.32
C ILE A 85 -1.77 2.80 5.94
N LEU A 86 -2.71 3.67 6.38
CA LEU A 86 -2.43 5.06 6.74
C LEU A 86 -2.08 5.28 8.21
N HIS A 87 -2.37 4.33 9.10
CA HIS A 87 -2.08 4.45 10.52
C HIS A 87 -0.58 4.65 10.77
N GLU A 88 -0.22 5.39 11.80
CA GLU A 88 1.19 5.63 12.16
C GLU A 88 1.98 4.34 12.43
N GLN A 89 1.32 3.31 13.00
CA GLN A 89 1.85 1.96 13.18
C GLN A 89 1.45 1.01 12.05
N GLY A 90 0.97 1.54 10.93
CA GLY A 90 0.49 0.79 9.76
C GLY A 90 1.58 0.49 8.73
N MET A 91 1.14 0.15 7.53
CA MET A 91 2.01 -0.38 6.47
C MET A 91 3.03 0.63 5.92
N MET A 92 2.82 1.94 6.14
CA MET A 92 3.76 3.00 5.73
C MET A 92 4.65 3.51 6.87
N LYS A 93 4.65 2.85 8.03
CA LYS A 93 5.48 3.23 9.17
C LYS A 93 6.96 3.29 8.77
N GLY A 94 7.69 4.28 9.25
CA GLY A 94 9.11 4.47 8.95
C GLY A 94 9.43 4.95 7.54
N CYS A 95 8.42 5.27 6.71
CA CYS A 95 8.67 5.82 5.39
C CYS A 95 9.30 7.23 5.51
N PRO A 96 10.45 7.48 4.87
CA PRO A 96 11.06 8.81 4.85
C PRO A 96 10.10 9.89 4.34
N ALA A 97 10.17 11.10 4.93
CA ALA A 97 9.25 12.20 4.61
C ALA A 97 9.26 12.56 3.12
N GLY A 98 10.43 12.58 2.48
CA GLY A 98 10.58 12.90 1.07
C GLY A 98 10.37 11.75 0.10
N ALA A 99 9.98 10.56 0.57
CA ALA A 99 9.75 9.43 -0.32
C ALA A 99 8.39 9.53 -1.00
N ILE A 100 8.36 9.17 -2.29
CA ILE A 100 7.14 9.02 -3.07
C ILE A 100 6.42 7.74 -2.60
N ARG A 101 5.13 7.83 -2.27
CA ARG A 101 4.35 6.75 -1.67
C ARG A 101 3.26 6.31 -2.63
N TYR A 102 3.25 5.01 -2.92
CA TYR A 102 2.26 4.34 -3.74
C TYR A 102 1.59 3.20 -2.98
N VAL A 103 0.35 2.91 -3.35
CA VAL A 103 -0.33 1.68 -2.96
C VAL A 103 -0.64 0.89 -4.22
N PHE A 104 -0.35 -0.40 -4.21
CA PHE A 104 -0.69 -1.32 -5.28
C PHE A 104 -1.70 -2.37 -4.76
N PHE A 105 -2.92 -2.26 -5.22
CA PHE A 105 -3.96 -3.27 -5.02
C PHE A 105 -3.78 -4.40 -6.03
N ASN A 106 -3.20 -5.49 -5.55
CA ASN A 106 -2.88 -6.67 -6.34
C ASN A 106 -4.07 -7.66 -6.37
N LYS A 107 -4.00 -8.66 -7.25
CA LYS A 107 -5.02 -9.71 -7.45
C LYS A 107 -6.33 -9.15 -8.01
N ALA A 108 -6.23 -8.23 -8.95
CA ALA A 108 -7.36 -7.65 -9.68
C ALA A 108 -7.64 -8.41 -10.99
N GLU A 109 -7.73 -9.74 -10.91
CA GLU A 109 -7.89 -10.61 -12.09
C GLU A 109 -9.26 -10.45 -12.75
N ASP A 110 -10.30 -10.27 -11.96
CA ASP A 110 -11.69 -10.24 -12.42
C ASP A 110 -12.37 -8.88 -12.18
N PRO A 111 -13.53 -8.62 -12.82
CA PRO A 111 -14.26 -7.35 -12.67
C PRO A 111 -14.72 -7.04 -11.24
N VAL A 112 -14.97 -8.06 -10.42
CA VAL A 112 -15.41 -7.88 -9.01
C VAL A 112 -14.24 -7.38 -8.18
N ALA A 113 -13.06 -8.03 -8.31
CA ALA A 113 -11.85 -7.60 -7.64
C ALA A 113 -11.46 -6.17 -8.04
N ARG A 114 -11.56 -5.81 -9.34
CA ARG A 114 -11.31 -4.44 -9.82
C ARG A 114 -12.26 -3.42 -9.21
N ARG A 115 -13.55 -3.74 -9.09
CA ARG A 115 -14.54 -2.87 -8.45
C ARG A 115 -14.22 -2.66 -6.97
N THR A 116 -13.87 -3.73 -6.26
CA THR A 116 -13.40 -3.66 -4.87
C THR A 116 -12.16 -2.77 -4.77
N GLY A 117 -11.19 -2.94 -5.67
CA GLY A 117 -9.99 -2.12 -5.72
C GLY A 117 -10.29 -0.63 -5.89
N ARG A 118 -11.20 -0.26 -6.81
CA ARG A 118 -11.62 1.14 -7.01
C ARG A 118 -12.28 1.73 -5.77
N LYS A 119 -13.22 1.01 -5.16
CA LYS A 119 -13.87 1.45 -3.92
C LYS A 119 -12.85 1.66 -2.79
N THR A 120 -11.91 0.72 -2.64
CA THR A 120 -10.85 0.84 -1.63
C THR A 120 -9.93 2.01 -1.92
N ALA A 121 -9.62 2.25 -3.20
CA ALA A 121 -8.82 3.40 -3.62
C ALA A 121 -9.51 4.73 -3.31
N GLU A 122 -10.82 4.86 -3.60
CA GLU A 122 -11.62 6.03 -3.25
C GLU A 122 -11.54 6.34 -1.75
N VAL A 123 -11.87 5.35 -0.90
CA VAL A 123 -11.81 5.49 0.57
C VAL A 123 -10.40 5.84 1.05
N LEU A 124 -9.38 5.24 0.44
CA LEU A 124 -7.99 5.48 0.79
C LEU A 124 -7.55 6.90 0.41
N LEU A 125 -7.88 7.35 -0.79
CA LEU A 125 -7.49 8.67 -1.30
C LEU A 125 -8.18 9.79 -0.52
N ASP A 126 -9.46 9.64 -0.20
CA ASP A 126 -10.19 10.62 0.63
C ASP A 126 -9.53 10.86 1.99
N ARG A 127 -8.90 9.82 2.57
CA ARG A 127 -8.23 9.89 3.87
C ARG A 127 -6.75 10.23 3.79
N ALA A 128 -6.15 10.11 2.61
CA ALA A 128 -4.70 10.16 2.42
C ALA A 128 -4.18 11.51 1.93
N VAL A 129 -4.95 12.58 2.00
CA VAL A 129 -4.59 13.90 1.48
C VAL A 129 -3.14 14.28 1.82
N GLY A 130 -2.31 14.50 0.81
CA GLY A 130 -0.89 14.82 0.94
C GLY A 130 0.01 13.67 1.43
N ARG A 131 -0.52 12.47 1.63
CA ARG A 131 0.23 11.32 2.16
C ARG A 131 0.56 10.26 1.12
N LEU A 132 -0.17 10.21 0.02
CA LEU A 132 0.02 9.31 -1.11
C LEU A 132 0.17 10.10 -2.41
N HIS A 133 0.82 9.50 -3.39
CA HIS A 133 1.01 10.08 -4.73
C HIS A 133 0.08 9.44 -5.75
N ALA A 134 -0.12 8.14 -5.70
CA ALA A 134 -1.13 7.45 -6.51
C ALA A 134 -1.45 6.05 -5.94
N VAL A 135 -2.57 5.49 -6.42
CA VAL A 135 -2.97 4.11 -6.20
C VAL A 135 -2.98 3.37 -7.54
N PHE A 136 -2.49 2.16 -7.54
CA PHE A 136 -2.52 1.27 -8.70
C PHE A 136 -3.39 0.05 -8.40
N ILE A 137 -4.17 -0.39 -9.39
CA ILE A 137 -5.00 -1.59 -9.31
C ILE A 137 -4.62 -2.51 -10.46
N GLY A 138 -4.19 -3.72 -10.14
CA GLY A 138 -3.73 -4.64 -11.18
C GLY A 138 -3.40 -6.02 -10.65
N THR A 139 -2.62 -6.74 -11.44
CA THR A 139 -2.15 -8.09 -11.15
C THR A 139 -0.64 -8.12 -11.32
N ALA A 140 0.10 -8.40 -10.25
CA ALA A 140 1.56 -8.47 -10.29
C ALA A 140 2.08 -9.70 -11.07
N ARG A 141 1.22 -10.71 -11.26
CA ARG A 141 1.52 -11.88 -12.11
C ARG A 141 0.63 -11.83 -13.36
N GLY A 142 1.22 -12.02 -14.53
CA GLY A 142 0.51 -12.03 -15.81
C GLY A 142 0.62 -10.73 -16.60
N ASP A 143 -0.47 -10.29 -17.23
CA ASP A 143 -0.45 -9.12 -18.11
C ASP A 143 -0.53 -7.80 -17.31
N THR A 144 0.62 -7.21 -17.06
CA THR A 144 0.76 -5.94 -16.33
C THR A 144 0.20 -4.72 -17.08
N ARG A 145 -0.08 -4.85 -18.39
CA ARG A 145 -0.69 -3.77 -19.21
C ARG A 145 -2.11 -3.40 -18.76
N LYS A 146 -2.75 -4.27 -17.96
CA LYS A 146 -4.09 -4.02 -17.41
C LYS A 146 -4.06 -3.34 -16.03
N THR A 147 -2.94 -2.72 -15.65
CA THR A 147 -2.84 -1.95 -14.43
C THR A 147 -3.51 -0.59 -14.62
N GLU A 148 -4.44 -0.26 -13.74
CA GLU A 148 -5.13 1.01 -13.67
C GLU A 148 -4.43 1.89 -12.63
N ARG A 149 -4.22 3.15 -12.96
CA ARG A 149 -3.71 4.17 -12.03
C ARG A 149 -4.87 5.08 -11.63
N ILE A 150 -4.97 5.37 -10.35
CA ILE A 150 -5.93 6.33 -9.79
C ILE A 150 -5.14 7.40 -9.05
N ASP A 151 -5.29 8.64 -9.48
CA ASP A 151 -4.66 9.82 -8.89
C ASP A 151 -5.68 10.58 -8.02
N PHE A 152 -5.18 11.48 -7.17
CA PHE A 152 -6.02 12.43 -6.46
C PHE A 152 -6.74 13.33 -7.47
N SER A 153 -8.07 13.40 -7.40
CA SER A 153 -8.85 14.34 -8.17
C SER A 153 -8.58 15.75 -7.62
N GLY A 154 -7.68 16.52 -8.22
CA GLY A 154 -7.49 17.92 -7.87
C GLY A 154 -6.07 18.45 -7.72
N VAL A 155 -5.03 17.65 -7.92
CA VAL A 155 -3.65 18.18 -7.95
C VAL A 155 -2.96 17.65 -9.20
N ASP A 156 -2.80 18.52 -10.18
CA ASP A 156 -2.00 18.24 -11.37
C ASP A 156 -0.52 18.16 -10.95
N PRO A 157 0.19 17.03 -11.14
CA PRO A 157 1.58 16.91 -10.73
C PRO A 157 2.56 17.83 -11.50
N CYS A 158 2.07 18.56 -12.49
CA CYS A 158 2.90 19.33 -13.42
C CYS A 158 3.23 20.76 -12.95
N GLU A 159 2.58 21.28 -11.89
CA GLU A 159 2.83 22.69 -11.46
C GLU A 159 3.99 22.89 -10.47
N GLN A 160 4.72 21.84 -10.08
CA GLN A 160 5.82 21.98 -9.12
C GLN A 160 7.22 22.03 -9.75
N SER A 161 7.37 22.13 -11.06
CA SER A 161 8.68 22.18 -11.74
C SER A 161 9.10 23.57 -12.27
N GLU A 162 8.36 24.64 -12.00
CA GLU A 162 8.68 26.00 -12.51
C GLU A 162 8.96 27.06 -11.45
N VAL A 163 9.47 26.72 -10.29
CA VAL A 163 10.01 27.74 -9.36
C VAL A 163 11.41 27.36 -8.94
N SER A 164 12.38 27.58 -9.80
CA SER A 164 13.77 27.87 -9.45
C SER A 164 14.54 28.27 -10.74
N SER A 165 14.49 29.53 -11.08
CA SER A 165 15.52 30.21 -11.86
C SER A 165 16.16 31.26 -11.00
#